data_bdb20be9576d2489f6ba0f9c38d71259
#
_entry.id   bdb20be9576d2489f6ba0f9c38d71259
#
_cell.length_a   1.000
_cell.length_b   1.000
_cell.length_c   1.000
_cell.angle_alpha   90.00
_cell.angle_beta   90.00
_cell.angle_gamma   90.00
#
_symmetry.space_group_name_H-M   'P 1'
#
loop_
_entity.id
_entity.type
_entity.pdbx_description
1 polymer ?
#
loop_
_entity_poly.entity_id
_entity_poly.type
_entity_poly.pdbx_seq_one_letter_code
_entity_poly.pdbx_strand_id
1 'polypeptide(L)'
;MADRPDSPLANPVGAGMAPSAEEPSAARARLIGQEAPDEGLPRVYVARRVMEFIEGAARRAGADGAAGFLMGRALRNPRGRRFVLIDGCIEAPEVESAGRSVKLTPRAWKALRSAASSAFEGREVIGWFHARPGEPPHLSPYETFVQQTHFGAAWQVALVYDPDSGQHAWWGWHGEALERLGGFWLWETPSCRLMAATELQRLALFEPAQAATSPGVREAAAAAWQRGTWPTSRAAQVAARRRHQG
;
A
#
# COMPACT_ATOMS: atom_id res chain seq x y z
N MET A 1 -3.47 -24.59 -10.76
CA MET A 1 -3.11 -23.71 -9.64
C MET A 1 -1.93 -22.86 -10.14
N ALA A 2 -2.20 -21.67 -10.65
CA ALA A 2 -1.16 -20.83 -11.24
C ALA A 2 -0.46 -20.07 -10.09
N ASP A 3 0.84 -20.28 -10.00
CA ASP A 3 1.72 -19.60 -9.06
C ASP A 3 1.63 -18.08 -9.34
N ARG A 4 1.26 -17.31 -8.35
CA ARG A 4 1.23 -15.84 -8.44
C ARG A 4 2.65 -15.35 -8.62
N PRO A 5 2.95 -14.49 -9.60
CA PRO A 5 4.28 -13.92 -9.68
C PRO A 5 4.58 -13.14 -8.41
N ASP A 6 5.76 -13.37 -7.85
CA ASP A 6 6.27 -12.63 -6.69
C ASP A 6 6.04 -11.13 -6.89
N SER A 7 5.40 -10.49 -5.92
CA SER A 7 5.20 -9.05 -5.93
C SER A 7 6.56 -8.35 -6.02
N PRO A 8 6.76 -7.40 -6.94
CA PRO A 8 8.02 -6.65 -7.04
C PRO A 8 8.35 -5.83 -5.78
N LEU A 9 7.42 -5.75 -4.84
CA LEU A 9 7.58 -5.14 -3.53
C LEU A 9 7.61 -6.17 -2.39
N ALA A 10 7.40 -7.45 -2.68
CA ALA A 10 7.76 -8.50 -1.75
C ALA A 10 9.29 -8.58 -1.72
N ASN A 11 9.87 -8.57 -0.53
CA ASN A 11 11.30 -8.78 -0.38
C ASN A 11 11.66 -10.13 -1.02
N PRO A 12 12.70 -10.24 -1.89
CA PRO A 12 13.09 -11.49 -2.55
C PRO A 12 13.70 -12.51 -1.59
N VAL A 13 13.59 -12.32 -0.30
CA VAL A 13 13.96 -13.34 0.68
C VAL A 13 12.92 -14.46 0.58
N GLY A 14 13.18 -15.34 -0.35
CA GLY A 14 12.62 -16.68 -0.59
C GLY A 14 11.13 -16.84 -0.32
N ALA A 15 10.45 -17.63 -1.12
CA ALA A 15 9.16 -18.25 -0.81
C ALA A 15 9.25 -19.14 0.47
N GLY A 16 10.03 -18.70 1.45
CA GLY A 16 10.17 -19.27 2.77
C GLY A 16 8.89 -18.99 3.56
N MET A 17 8.42 -20.00 4.22
CA MET A 17 7.31 -19.92 5.17
C MET A 17 7.51 -18.69 6.08
N ALA A 18 6.51 -17.79 6.14
CA ALA A 18 6.51 -16.66 7.07
C ALA A 18 6.89 -17.15 8.48
N PRO A 19 7.77 -16.45 9.21
CA PRO A 19 8.20 -16.87 10.53
C PRO A 19 7.01 -17.04 11.47
N SER A 20 7.09 -18.07 12.34
CA SER A 20 6.05 -18.32 13.34
C SER A 20 6.19 -17.36 14.50
N ALA A 21 5.08 -16.74 14.92
CA ALA A 21 5.03 -15.85 16.06
C ALA A 21 3.63 -15.87 16.72
N GLU A 22 3.57 -15.45 17.97
CA GLU A 22 2.30 -15.23 18.65
C GLU A 22 1.64 -13.94 18.15
N GLU A 23 0.32 -14.00 17.94
CA GLU A 23 -0.47 -12.81 17.67
C GLU A 23 -0.50 -11.88 18.91
N PRO A 24 -0.62 -10.55 18.74
CA PRO A 24 -0.83 -9.64 19.86
C PRO A 24 -2.03 -10.08 20.70
N SER A 25 -1.84 -10.13 22.03
CA SER A 25 -2.90 -10.56 22.95
C SER A 25 -4.08 -9.57 22.95
N ALA A 26 -5.25 -10.05 23.34
CA ALA A 26 -6.45 -9.22 23.49
C ALA A 26 -6.27 -8.03 24.45
N ALA A 27 -5.33 -8.11 25.38
CA ALA A 27 -4.98 -7.00 26.26
C ALA A 27 -4.23 -5.86 25.54
N ARG A 28 -3.61 -6.16 24.39
CA ARG A 28 -2.81 -5.21 23.59
C ARG A 28 -3.42 -4.88 22.25
N ALA A 29 -4.46 -5.56 21.83
CA ALA A 29 -5.08 -5.40 20.51
C ALA A 29 -6.60 -5.33 20.64
N ARG A 30 -7.20 -4.30 20.03
CA ARG A 30 -8.65 -4.10 19.98
C ARG A 30 -9.14 -4.23 18.54
N LEU A 31 -10.13 -5.09 18.33
CA LEU A 31 -10.79 -5.21 17.02
C LEU A 31 -11.57 -3.92 16.69
N ILE A 32 -11.38 -3.44 15.48
CA ILE A 32 -12.11 -2.33 14.86
C ILE A 32 -12.82 -2.89 13.64
N GLY A 33 -14.13 -2.68 13.54
CA GLY A 33 -14.98 -3.23 12.50
C GLY A 33 -16.06 -4.13 13.06
N GLN A 34 -16.78 -4.82 12.17
CA GLN A 34 -17.94 -5.63 12.55
C GLN A 34 -17.54 -7.04 12.99
N GLU A 35 -16.54 -7.60 12.33
CA GLU A 35 -16.09 -8.98 12.57
C GLU A 35 -14.61 -9.18 12.25
N ALA A 36 -14.05 -10.27 12.76
CA ALA A 36 -12.70 -10.69 12.39
C ALA A 36 -12.70 -11.17 10.92
N PRO A 37 -11.61 -10.91 10.15
CA PRO A 37 -11.50 -11.41 8.79
C PRO A 37 -11.62 -12.95 8.72
N ASP A 38 -12.22 -13.42 7.62
CA ASP A 38 -12.35 -14.85 7.31
C ASP A 38 -11.01 -15.60 7.30
N GLU A 39 -11.06 -16.93 7.40
CA GLU A 39 -9.82 -17.73 7.51
C GLU A 39 -8.86 -17.60 6.33
N GLY A 40 -9.38 -17.32 5.13
CA GLY A 40 -8.58 -17.10 3.91
C GLY A 40 -7.86 -15.74 3.86
N LEU A 41 -8.35 -14.76 4.61
CA LEU A 41 -7.82 -13.39 4.65
C LEU A 41 -6.76 -13.24 5.76
N PRO A 42 -5.75 -12.37 5.57
CA PRO A 42 -4.78 -12.09 6.62
C PRO A 42 -5.44 -11.31 7.77
N ARG A 43 -5.07 -11.61 9.00
CA ARG A 43 -5.37 -10.73 10.14
C ARG A 43 -4.44 -9.53 10.12
N VAL A 44 -5.00 -8.34 10.19
CA VAL A 44 -4.24 -7.08 10.18
C VAL A 44 -4.18 -6.49 11.57
N TYR A 45 -2.97 -6.41 12.12
CA TYR A 45 -2.67 -5.69 13.34
C TYR A 45 -1.90 -4.43 12.97
N VAL A 46 -2.50 -3.28 13.17
CA VAL A 46 -1.86 -1.99 12.88
C VAL A 46 -1.63 -1.22 14.18
N ALA A 47 -0.41 -0.73 14.37
CA ALA A 47 -0.09 0.08 15.54
C ALA A 47 -0.93 1.35 15.55
N ARG A 48 -1.48 1.72 16.71
CA ARG A 48 -2.27 2.95 16.88
C ARG A 48 -1.55 4.17 16.30
N ARG A 49 -0.26 4.33 16.59
CA ARG A 49 0.55 5.44 16.09
C ARG A 49 0.67 5.48 14.56
N VAL A 50 0.58 4.34 13.88
CA VAL A 50 0.55 4.29 12.41
C VAL A 50 -0.77 4.86 11.89
N MET A 51 -1.91 4.50 12.48
CA MET A 51 -3.21 5.07 12.10
C MET A 51 -3.26 6.58 12.37
N GLU A 52 -2.84 7.03 13.54
CA GLU A 52 -2.75 8.45 13.89
C GLU A 52 -1.86 9.25 12.92
N PHE A 53 -0.76 8.62 12.46
CA PHE A 53 0.13 9.22 11.47
C PHE A 53 -0.55 9.37 10.10
N ILE A 54 -1.27 8.33 9.62
CA ILE A 54 -2.03 8.34 8.36
C ILE A 54 -3.14 9.39 8.42
N GLU A 55 -3.90 9.44 9.51
CA GLU A 55 -4.92 10.46 9.73
C GLU A 55 -4.34 11.88 9.73
N GLY A 56 -3.17 12.05 10.37
CA GLY A 56 -2.43 13.30 10.37
C GLY A 56 -1.96 13.70 8.97
N ALA A 57 -1.45 12.75 8.18
CA ALA A 57 -1.05 12.97 6.79
C ALA A 57 -2.25 13.39 5.93
N ALA A 58 -3.37 12.70 6.05
CA ALA A 58 -4.61 13.02 5.34
C ALA A 58 -5.11 14.43 5.65
N ARG A 59 -5.14 14.81 6.93
CA ARG A 59 -5.54 16.17 7.35
C ARG A 59 -4.62 17.25 6.80
N ARG A 60 -3.30 17.01 6.76
CA ARG A 60 -2.34 17.98 6.20
C ARG A 60 -2.50 18.14 4.69
N ALA A 61 -2.75 17.04 3.99
CA ALA A 61 -2.91 17.03 2.54
C ALA A 61 -4.25 17.62 2.08
N GLY A 62 -5.29 17.60 2.92
CA GLY A 62 -6.60 18.13 2.58
C GLY A 62 -7.15 17.49 1.30
N ALA A 63 -7.59 18.33 0.35
CA ALA A 63 -8.18 17.89 -0.91
C ALA A 63 -7.21 17.14 -1.84
N ASP A 64 -5.89 17.34 -1.68
CA ASP A 64 -4.89 16.65 -2.50
C ASP A 64 -4.77 15.16 -2.16
N GLY A 65 -5.20 14.77 -0.96
CA GLY A 65 -5.09 13.42 -0.45
C GLY A 65 -3.66 13.03 -0.10
N ALA A 66 -3.52 11.88 0.55
CA ALA A 66 -2.24 11.34 0.95
C ALA A 66 -2.13 9.86 0.55
N ALA A 67 -0.90 9.41 0.31
CA ALA A 67 -0.63 8.00 0.05
C ALA A 67 0.74 7.61 0.60
N GLY A 68 1.01 6.30 0.70
CA GLY A 68 2.31 5.82 1.16
C GLY A 68 2.35 4.32 1.39
N PHE A 69 3.48 3.85 1.94
CA PHE A 69 3.68 2.44 2.24
C PHE A 69 3.42 2.12 3.71
N LEU A 70 2.83 0.96 3.92
CA LEU A 70 2.67 0.31 5.22
C LEU A 70 3.83 -0.67 5.41
N MET A 71 4.58 -0.50 6.49
CA MET A 71 5.78 -1.26 6.79
C MET A 71 5.56 -2.15 8.01
N GLY A 72 6.12 -3.35 7.98
CA GLY A 72 5.94 -4.27 9.09
C GLY A 72 6.45 -5.66 8.82
N ARG A 73 5.76 -6.68 9.33
CA ARG A 73 6.14 -8.09 9.19
C ARG A 73 4.95 -8.96 8.86
N ALA A 74 5.13 -9.87 7.91
CA ALA A 74 4.18 -10.93 7.62
C ALA A 74 4.57 -12.18 8.43
N LEU A 75 3.62 -12.74 9.16
CA LEU A 75 3.84 -13.78 10.15
C LEU A 75 2.76 -14.88 10.05
N ARG A 76 3.03 -16.03 10.68
CA ARG A 76 2.03 -17.06 10.93
C ARG A 76 1.94 -17.35 12.42
N ASN A 77 0.73 -17.54 12.91
CA ASN A 77 0.55 -18.02 14.28
C ASN A 77 0.85 -19.54 14.37
N PRO A 78 0.97 -20.12 15.58
CA PRO A 78 1.22 -21.53 15.75
C PRO A 78 0.18 -22.48 15.11
N ARG A 79 -1.01 -21.96 14.80
CA ARG A 79 -2.07 -22.69 14.07
C ARG A 79 -1.96 -22.54 12.55
N GLY A 80 -0.89 -21.89 12.06
CA GLY A 80 -0.63 -21.68 10.62
C GLY A 80 -1.42 -20.52 9.99
N ARG A 81 -2.26 -19.78 10.75
CA ARG A 81 -3.01 -18.64 10.24
C ARG A 81 -2.08 -17.44 9.98
N ARG A 82 -2.24 -16.83 8.83
CA ARG A 82 -1.47 -15.63 8.43
C ARG A 82 -1.96 -14.40 9.17
N PHE A 83 -1.02 -13.59 9.60
CA PHE A 83 -1.29 -12.25 10.12
C PHE A 83 -0.15 -11.30 9.78
N VAL A 84 -0.44 -10.01 9.79
CA VAL A 84 0.55 -8.96 9.57
C VAL A 84 0.57 -8.00 10.75
N LEU A 85 1.79 -7.61 11.13
CA LEU A 85 2.03 -6.54 12.11
C LEU A 85 2.53 -5.32 11.38
N ILE A 86 1.75 -4.25 11.38
CA ILE A 86 2.09 -2.97 10.76
C ILE A 86 2.51 -2.00 11.86
N ASP A 87 3.81 -1.78 12.00
CA ASP A 87 4.45 -0.91 12.99
C ASP A 87 5.32 0.17 12.35
N GLY A 88 5.13 0.39 11.05
CA GLY A 88 5.82 1.42 10.30
C GLY A 88 4.96 2.00 9.17
N CYS A 89 5.29 3.23 8.79
CA CYS A 89 4.63 3.93 7.69
C CYS A 89 5.58 4.93 7.04
N ILE A 90 5.50 5.03 5.71
CA ILE A 90 6.24 6.02 4.91
C ILE A 90 5.21 6.82 4.12
N GLU A 91 5.11 8.12 4.37
CA GLU A 91 4.28 9.03 3.58
C GLU A 91 4.98 9.38 2.26
N ALA A 92 4.25 9.34 1.15
CA ALA A 92 4.77 9.72 -0.15
C ALA A 92 5.10 11.22 -0.19
N PRO A 93 6.24 11.60 -0.80
CA PRO A 93 6.69 13.00 -0.84
C PRO A 93 5.83 13.86 -1.76
N GLU A 94 5.18 13.25 -2.71
CA GLU A 94 4.23 13.87 -3.64
C GLU A 94 3.21 12.86 -4.13
N VAL A 95 2.04 13.36 -4.46
CA VAL A 95 0.96 12.61 -5.09
C VAL A 95 0.37 13.45 -6.23
N GLU A 96 -0.17 12.80 -7.25
CA GLU A 96 -0.93 13.46 -8.30
C GLU A 96 -2.42 13.27 -8.01
N SER A 97 -3.11 14.38 -7.72
CA SER A 97 -4.57 14.39 -7.66
C SER A 97 -5.13 14.41 -9.07
N ALA A 98 -5.86 13.37 -9.45
CA ALA A 98 -6.56 13.31 -10.73
C ALA A 98 -8.06 13.08 -10.46
N GLY A 99 -8.78 14.17 -10.25
CA GLY A 99 -10.18 14.12 -9.83
C GLY A 99 -10.31 13.45 -8.47
N ARG A 100 -10.96 12.28 -8.45
CA ARG A 100 -11.19 11.49 -7.22
C ARG A 100 -10.13 10.42 -6.92
N SER A 101 -9.04 10.39 -7.68
CA SER A 101 -7.95 9.43 -7.47
C SER A 101 -6.68 10.14 -7.06
N VAL A 102 -5.98 9.57 -6.10
CA VAL A 102 -4.62 9.97 -5.74
C VAL A 102 -3.65 8.96 -6.34
N LYS A 103 -2.66 9.44 -7.07
CA LYS A 103 -1.68 8.60 -7.76
C LYS A 103 -0.28 8.87 -7.23
N LEU A 104 0.47 7.82 -7.01
CA LEU A 104 1.90 7.91 -6.74
C LEU A 104 2.64 8.15 -8.06
N THR A 105 3.44 9.22 -8.12
CA THR A 105 4.33 9.47 -9.27
C THR A 105 5.43 8.40 -9.35
N PRO A 106 6.05 8.16 -10.53
CA PRO A 106 7.19 7.25 -10.63
C PRO A 106 8.34 7.60 -9.68
N ARG A 107 8.52 8.89 -9.36
CA ARG A 107 9.52 9.39 -8.42
C ARG A 107 9.15 9.08 -6.98
N ALA A 108 7.88 9.30 -6.61
CA ALA A 108 7.38 8.91 -5.29
C ALA A 108 7.54 7.40 -5.06
N TRP A 109 7.23 6.58 -6.07
CA TRP A 109 7.47 5.13 -6.02
C TRP A 109 8.93 4.78 -5.78
N LYS A 110 9.87 5.43 -6.50
CA LYS A 110 11.32 5.23 -6.33
C LYS A 110 11.75 5.62 -4.92
N ALA A 111 11.32 6.79 -4.44
CA ALA A 111 11.67 7.29 -3.11
C ALA A 111 11.14 6.39 -2.00
N LEU A 112 9.86 5.96 -2.09
CA LEU A 112 9.26 5.04 -1.12
C LEU A 112 10.00 3.70 -1.05
N ARG A 113 10.36 3.10 -2.19
CA ARG A 113 11.12 1.85 -2.23
C ARG A 113 12.51 2.00 -1.63
N SER A 114 13.21 3.09 -1.97
CA SER A 114 14.52 3.38 -1.42
C SER A 114 14.46 3.53 0.10
N ALA A 115 13.51 4.28 0.61
CA ALA A 115 13.30 4.46 2.05
C ALA A 115 12.93 3.15 2.76
N ALA A 116 12.04 2.35 2.15
CA ALA A 116 11.65 1.05 2.69
C ALA A 116 12.89 0.14 2.88
N SER A 117 13.80 0.14 1.92
CA SER A 117 15.02 -0.70 1.97
C SER A 117 16.08 -0.18 2.92
N SER A 118 16.24 1.15 3.05
CA SER A 118 17.36 1.75 3.77
C SER A 118 17.05 2.19 5.21
N ALA A 119 15.79 2.53 5.50
CA ALA A 119 15.40 3.14 6.77
C ALA A 119 14.45 2.26 7.62
N PHE A 120 14.01 1.11 7.10
CA PHE A 120 13.07 0.21 7.76
C PHE A 120 13.64 -1.19 7.93
N GLU A 121 14.85 -1.26 8.49
CA GLU A 121 15.52 -2.53 8.77
C GLU A 121 14.62 -3.49 9.58
N GLY A 122 14.61 -4.76 9.18
CA GLY A 122 13.77 -5.80 9.79
C GLY A 122 12.27 -5.69 9.51
N ARG A 123 11.86 -4.78 8.62
CA ARG A 123 10.49 -4.62 8.13
C ARG A 123 10.42 -4.79 6.63
N GLU A 124 9.29 -5.28 6.17
CA GLU A 124 8.96 -5.41 4.75
C GLU A 124 7.76 -4.52 4.38
N VAL A 125 7.53 -4.34 3.09
CA VAL A 125 6.35 -3.60 2.60
C VAL A 125 5.13 -4.50 2.72
N ILE A 126 4.34 -4.30 3.76
CA ILE A 126 3.10 -5.03 4.02
C ILE A 126 1.96 -4.58 3.10
N GLY A 127 2.03 -3.38 2.61
CA GLY A 127 1.01 -2.83 1.74
C GLY A 127 1.15 -1.33 1.57
N TRP A 128 0.05 -0.70 1.26
CA TRP A 128 0.00 0.73 1.02
C TRP A 128 -1.29 1.34 1.58
N PHE A 129 -1.27 2.64 1.80
CA PHE A 129 -2.45 3.39 2.17
C PHE A 129 -2.72 4.49 1.17
N HIS A 130 -3.98 4.87 1.08
CA HIS A 130 -4.49 5.98 0.32
C HIS A 130 -5.56 6.68 1.16
N ALA A 131 -5.42 7.98 1.34
CA ALA A 131 -6.38 8.81 2.04
C ALA A 131 -6.91 9.88 1.08
N ARG A 132 -8.23 9.95 0.94
CA ARG A 132 -8.91 10.94 0.10
C ARG A 132 -10.20 11.38 0.77
N PRO A 133 -10.52 12.69 0.77
CA PRO A 133 -11.75 13.19 1.34
C PRO A 133 -12.97 12.95 0.43
N GLY A 134 -14.15 12.88 1.05
CA GLY A 134 -15.44 13.03 0.37
C GLY A 134 -15.99 11.80 -0.35
N GLU A 135 -15.41 10.62 -0.14
CA GLU A 135 -15.95 9.38 -0.70
C GLU A 135 -15.88 8.22 0.29
N PRO A 136 -16.91 7.36 0.32
CA PRO A 136 -16.83 6.12 1.10
C PRO A 136 -15.58 5.31 0.68
N PRO A 137 -14.84 4.75 1.64
CA PRO A 137 -13.60 4.04 1.34
C PRO A 137 -13.88 2.76 0.54
N HIS A 138 -13.48 2.77 -0.73
CA HIS A 138 -13.52 1.64 -1.66
C HIS A 138 -12.29 1.67 -2.56
N LEU A 139 -11.93 0.54 -3.16
CA LEU A 139 -10.89 0.51 -4.18
C LEU A 139 -11.46 0.92 -5.52
N SER A 140 -10.93 1.98 -6.11
CA SER A 140 -11.18 2.34 -7.50
C SER A 140 -10.55 1.32 -8.44
N PRO A 141 -10.89 1.29 -9.74
CA PRO A 141 -10.23 0.43 -10.72
C PRO A 141 -8.71 0.64 -10.78
N TYR A 142 -8.24 1.87 -10.61
CA TYR A 142 -6.81 2.18 -10.55
C TYR A 142 -6.15 1.59 -9.31
N GLU A 143 -6.75 1.73 -8.15
CA GLU A 143 -6.24 1.20 -6.89
C GLU A 143 -6.23 -0.34 -6.89
N THR A 144 -7.25 -0.96 -7.49
CA THR A 144 -7.28 -2.40 -7.73
C THR A 144 -6.12 -2.83 -8.63
N PHE A 145 -5.84 -2.08 -9.71
CA PHE A 145 -4.69 -2.33 -10.58
C PHE A 145 -3.36 -2.18 -9.82
N VAL A 146 -3.21 -1.15 -8.99
CA VAL A 146 -2.01 -0.96 -8.15
C VAL A 146 -1.81 -2.15 -7.22
N GLN A 147 -2.87 -2.60 -6.54
CA GLN A 147 -2.80 -3.77 -5.65
C GLN A 147 -2.38 -5.03 -6.41
N GLN A 148 -3.02 -5.29 -7.56
CA GLN A 148 -2.73 -6.47 -8.37
C GLN A 148 -1.32 -6.47 -8.97
N THR A 149 -0.81 -5.31 -9.34
CA THR A 149 0.48 -5.18 -10.04
C THR A 149 1.66 -5.12 -9.09
N HIS A 150 1.51 -4.45 -7.95
CA HIS A 150 2.63 -4.13 -7.06
C HIS A 150 2.57 -4.83 -5.70
N PHE A 151 1.38 -5.26 -5.26
CA PHE A 151 1.15 -5.84 -3.94
C PHE A 151 0.46 -7.21 -4.05
N GLY A 152 1.01 -8.09 -4.89
CA GLY A 152 0.41 -9.40 -5.20
C GLY A 152 0.67 -10.49 -4.19
N ALA A 153 1.48 -10.29 -3.16
CA ALA A 153 1.71 -11.32 -2.14
C ALA A 153 0.46 -11.52 -1.26
N ALA A 154 0.21 -12.75 -0.86
CA ALA A 154 -1.02 -13.15 -0.16
C ALA A 154 -1.25 -12.45 1.21
N TRP A 155 -0.22 -11.82 1.76
CA TRP A 155 -0.29 -11.04 3.01
C TRP A 155 -0.35 -9.54 2.78
N GLN A 156 -0.17 -9.06 1.53
CA GLN A 156 -0.16 -7.64 1.25
C GLN A 156 -1.57 -7.08 1.23
N VAL A 157 -1.72 -5.91 1.84
CA VAL A 157 -3.01 -5.27 2.08
C VAL A 157 -3.05 -3.84 1.53
N ALA A 158 -4.25 -3.34 1.30
CA ALA A 158 -4.49 -1.93 0.99
C ALA A 158 -5.39 -1.32 2.07
N LEU A 159 -5.11 -0.08 2.45
CA LEU A 159 -5.96 0.76 3.30
C LEU A 159 -6.46 1.95 2.50
N VAL A 160 -7.76 2.12 2.43
CA VAL A 160 -8.39 3.36 1.95
C VAL A 160 -9.03 4.06 3.14
N TYR A 161 -8.74 5.35 3.30
CA TYR A 161 -9.23 6.18 4.40
C TYR A 161 -9.90 7.45 3.87
N ASP A 162 -11.09 7.73 4.39
CA ASP A 162 -11.79 9.00 4.15
C ASP A 162 -11.67 9.89 5.39
N PRO A 163 -10.89 11.00 5.34
CA PRO A 163 -10.71 11.87 6.48
C PRO A 163 -11.96 12.69 6.87
N ASP A 164 -12.92 12.87 5.97
CA ASP A 164 -14.13 13.64 6.24
C ASP A 164 -15.11 12.85 7.11
N SER A 165 -15.31 11.56 6.80
CA SER A 165 -16.17 10.68 7.57
C SER A 165 -15.44 9.91 8.68
N GLY A 166 -14.11 9.88 8.65
CA GLY A 166 -13.27 9.05 9.53
C GLY A 166 -13.36 7.56 9.22
N GLN A 167 -13.96 7.18 8.09
CA GLN A 167 -14.14 5.79 7.70
C GLN A 167 -12.88 5.22 7.04
N HIS A 168 -12.64 3.94 7.28
CA HIS A 168 -11.57 3.19 6.66
C HIS A 168 -12.07 1.85 6.13
N ALA A 169 -11.43 1.37 5.04
CA ALA A 169 -11.60 0.01 4.56
C ALA A 169 -10.23 -0.60 4.30
N TRP A 170 -10.08 -1.84 4.74
CA TRP A 170 -8.94 -2.68 4.48
C TRP A 170 -9.29 -3.73 3.45
N TRP A 171 -8.34 -4.03 2.57
CA TRP A 171 -8.47 -5.00 1.50
C TRP A 171 -7.30 -5.97 1.56
N GLY A 172 -7.58 -7.23 1.31
CA GLY A 172 -6.58 -8.29 1.34
C GLY A 172 -6.89 -9.39 0.34
N TRP A 173 -5.99 -10.33 0.21
CA TRP A 173 -6.10 -11.41 -0.74
C TRP A 173 -6.73 -12.65 -0.12
N HIS A 174 -7.87 -13.07 -0.66
CA HIS A 174 -8.49 -14.36 -0.43
C HIS A 174 -8.26 -15.24 -1.67
N GLY A 175 -7.23 -16.09 -1.62
CA GLY A 175 -6.76 -16.76 -2.84
C GLY A 175 -6.31 -15.75 -3.90
N GLU A 176 -6.98 -15.74 -5.04
CA GLU A 176 -6.71 -14.78 -6.13
C GLU A 176 -7.66 -13.57 -6.12
N ALA A 177 -8.68 -13.60 -5.29
CA ALA A 177 -9.64 -12.52 -5.16
C ALA A 177 -9.15 -11.45 -4.19
N LEU A 178 -9.41 -10.18 -4.51
CA LEU A 178 -9.19 -9.07 -3.61
C LEU A 178 -10.50 -8.75 -2.89
N GLU A 179 -10.52 -8.94 -1.59
CA GLU A 179 -11.71 -8.81 -0.77
C GLU A 179 -11.54 -7.78 0.35
N ARG A 180 -12.66 -7.18 0.74
CA ARG A 180 -12.69 -6.26 1.88
C ARG A 180 -12.64 -7.06 3.19
N LEU A 181 -11.80 -6.63 4.12
CA LEU A 181 -11.75 -7.19 5.47
C LEU A 181 -12.94 -6.67 6.29
N GLY A 182 -13.58 -7.56 7.06
CA GLY A 182 -14.66 -7.19 7.99
C GLY A 182 -14.16 -6.34 9.16
N GLY A 183 -12.86 -6.41 9.48
CA GLY A 183 -12.22 -5.62 10.53
C GLY A 183 -10.72 -5.81 10.57
N PHE A 184 -10.08 -5.06 11.46
CA PHE A 184 -8.65 -5.09 11.74
C PHE A 184 -8.43 -4.82 13.23
N TRP A 185 -7.19 -5.04 13.73
CA TRP A 185 -6.86 -4.78 15.11
C TRP A 185 -5.96 -3.56 15.24
N LEU A 186 -6.39 -2.60 16.07
CA LEU A 186 -5.47 -1.59 16.63
C LEU A 186 -4.71 -2.21 17.78
N TRP A 187 -3.37 -2.16 17.74
CA TRP A 187 -2.53 -2.71 18.77
C TRP A 187 -1.56 -1.68 19.32
N GLU A 188 -1.22 -1.86 20.59
CA GLU A 188 -0.28 -1.00 21.30
C GLU A 188 1.13 -1.59 21.21
N THR A 189 2.05 -0.81 20.63
CA THR A 189 3.46 -1.16 20.57
C THR A 189 4.31 0.05 20.90
N PRO A 190 5.38 -0.11 21.68
CA PRO A 190 6.31 0.98 21.96
C PRO A 190 7.18 1.35 20.75
N SER A 191 7.35 0.44 19.80
CA SER A 191 8.24 0.59 18.66
C SER A 191 7.47 0.82 17.37
N CYS A 192 7.43 2.08 16.91
CA CYS A 192 6.93 2.43 15.58
C CYS A 192 7.99 3.24 14.84
N ARG A 193 8.16 2.95 13.55
CA ARG A 193 8.96 3.78 12.64
C ARG A 193 8.04 4.50 11.67
N LEU A 194 7.98 5.82 11.76
CA LEU A 194 7.13 6.68 10.94
C LEU A 194 8.03 7.66 10.19
N MET A 195 7.81 7.81 8.89
CA MET A 195 8.56 8.72 8.03
C MET A 195 7.59 9.61 7.27
N ALA A 196 7.60 10.90 7.62
CA ALA A 196 6.79 11.90 6.93
C ALA A 196 7.40 12.25 5.56
N ALA A 197 6.57 12.75 4.64
CA ALA A 197 7.00 13.22 3.31
C ALA A 197 8.17 14.19 3.37
N THR A 198 8.17 15.12 4.33
CA THR A 198 9.25 16.10 4.53
C THR A 198 10.55 15.46 5.00
N GLU A 199 10.49 14.41 5.82
CA GLU A 199 11.67 13.64 6.23
C GLU A 199 12.26 12.90 5.04
N LEU A 200 11.42 12.25 4.25
CA LEU A 200 11.84 11.53 3.04
C LEU A 200 12.53 12.47 2.03
N GLN A 201 12.02 13.68 1.86
CA GLN A 201 12.64 14.70 1.01
C GLN A 201 14.02 15.13 1.53
N ARG A 202 14.18 15.29 2.86
CA ARG A 202 15.45 15.70 3.49
C ARG A 202 16.53 14.63 3.41
N LEU A 203 16.16 13.37 3.38
CA LEU A 203 17.13 12.27 3.25
C LEU A 203 17.78 12.17 1.87
N ALA A 204 17.53 13.12 0.97
CA ALA A 204 18.02 13.15 -0.43
C ALA A 204 17.63 11.88 -1.23
N LEU A 205 16.67 11.11 -0.72
CA LEU A 205 16.10 9.96 -1.42
C LEU A 205 15.09 10.39 -2.48
N PHE A 206 14.71 11.66 -2.43
CA PHE A 206 13.79 12.30 -3.36
C PHE A 206 14.44 13.57 -3.95
N GLU A 207 14.74 13.53 -5.23
CA GLU A 207 15.18 14.72 -5.98
C GLU A 207 13.96 15.45 -6.54
N PRO A 208 13.78 16.78 -6.27
CA PRO A 208 12.68 17.54 -6.84
C PRO A 208 12.67 17.42 -8.36
N ALA A 209 11.49 17.32 -8.97
CA ALA A 209 11.36 17.23 -10.42
C ALA A 209 11.95 18.49 -11.06
N GLN A 210 13.09 18.34 -11.73
CA GLN A 210 13.32 19.24 -12.85
C GLN A 210 12.15 19.01 -13.80
N ALA A 211 11.37 20.07 -14.02
CA ALA A 211 10.16 20.02 -14.81
C ALA A 211 10.45 19.26 -16.11
N ALA A 212 9.93 18.04 -16.21
CA ALA A 212 9.94 17.29 -17.45
C ALA A 212 8.96 17.98 -18.38
N THR A 213 9.46 19.01 -19.06
CA THR A 213 8.82 19.72 -20.15
C THR A 213 8.82 18.84 -21.39
N SER A 214 8.01 17.80 -21.40
CA SER A 214 7.63 17.11 -22.63
C SER A 214 6.12 16.94 -22.62
N PRO A 215 5.40 17.86 -23.30
CA PRO A 215 3.93 17.82 -23.39
C PRO A 215 3.37 16.48 -23.90
N GLY A 216 4.08 15.82 -24.80
CA GLY A 216 3.59 14.61 -25.46
C GLY A 216 3.43 13.36 -24.60
N VAL A 217 4.22 13.20 -23.53
CA VAL A 217 4.10 12.03 -22.62
C VAL A 217 2.89 12.18 -21.69
N ARG A 218 2.57 13.39 -21.27
CA ARG A 218 1.38 13.69 -20.47
C ARG A 218 0.08 13.44 -21.26
N GLU A 219 0.03 13.91 -22.51
CA GLU A 219 -1.13 13.70 -23.38
C GLU A 219 -1.35 12.24 -23.76
N ALA A 220 -0.29 11.50 -24.06
CA ALA A 220 -0.39 10.08 -24.39
C ALA A 220 -0.90 9.23 -23.20
N ALA A 221 -0.44 9.52 -21.99
CA ALA A 221 -0.92 8.84 -20.78
C ALA A 221 -2.38 9.21 -20.46
N ALA A 222 -2.75 10.49 -20.57
CA ALA A 222 -4.12 10.95 -20.36
C ALA A 222 -5.09 10.38 -21.42
N ALA A 223 -4.67 10.31 -22.67
CA ALA A 223 -5.47 9.77 -23.76
C ALA A 223 -5.64 8.24 -23.68
N ALA A 224 -4.66 7.50 -23.22
CA ALA A 224 -4.78 6.07 -22.94
C ALA A 224 -5.76 5.80 -21.78
N TRP A 225 -5.76 6.67 -20.79
CA TRP A 225 -6.66 6.64 -19.64
C TRP A 225 -8.12 6.90 -20.04
N GLN A 226 -8.36 7.94 -20.84
CA GLN A 226 -9.72 8.30 -21.30
C GLN A 226 -10.35 7.25 -22.21
N ARG A 227 -9.55 6.47 -22.93
CA ARG A 227 -10.02 5.42 -23.84
C ARG A 227 -10.27 4.08 -23.15
N GLY A 228 -9.98 3.91 -21.86
CA GLY A 228 -10.16 2.65 -21.14
C GLY A 228 -9.34 1.48 -21.72
N THR A 229 -8.34 1.75 -22.55
CA THR A 229 -7.55 0.75 -23.26
C THR A 229 -6.30 0.34 -22.47
N TRP A 230 -6.49 -0.11 -21.23
CA TRP A 230 -5.40 -0.78 -20.52
C TRP A 230 -5.36 -2.24 -20.95
N PRO A 231 -4.17 -2.76 -21.27
CA PRO A 231 -4.02 -4.16 -21.61
C PRO A 231 -4.31 -5.02 -20.38
N THR A 232 -5.43 -5.71 -20.42
CA THR A 232 -5.91 -6.62 -19.36
C THR A 232 -5.27 -8.00 -19.42
N SER A 233 -4.34 -8.26 -20.36
CA SER A 233 -3.68 -9.55 -20.52
C SER A 233 -2.16 -9.48 -20.40
N ARG A 234 -1.57 -10.55 -19.88
CA ARG A 234 -0.11 -10.75 -19.73
C ARG A 234 0.66 -10.53 -21.04
N ALA A 235 0.07 -10.86 -22.19
CA ALA A 235 0.67 -10.65 -23.53
C ALA A 235 0.86 -9.16 -23.85
N ALA A 236 -0.08 -8.30 -23.47
CA ALA A 236 -0.01 -6.87 -23.71
C ALA A 236 1.02 -6.18 -22.78
N GLN A 237 1.22 -6.69 -21.57
CA GLN A 237 2.25 -6.21 -20.64
C GLN A 237 3.67 -6.52 -21.12
N VAL A 238 3.88 -7.70 -21.74
CA VAL A 238 5.16 -8.09 -22.36
C VAL A 238 5.44 -7.25 -23.60
N ALA A 239 4.44 -6.94 -24.41
CA ALA A 239 4.57 -6.08 -25.60
C ALA A 239 4.91 -4.63 -25.24
N ALA A 240 4.37 -4.09 -24.14
CA ALA A 240 4.69 -2.75 -23.65
C ALA A 240 6.14 -2.64 -23.16
N ARG A 241 6.68 -3.68 -22.51
CA ARG A 241 8.08 -3.72 -22.04
C ARG A 241 9.09 -3.77 -23.22
N ARG A 242 8.78 -4.46 -24.31
CA ARG A 242 9.67 -4.57 -25.48
C ARG A 242 9.79 -3.27 -26.29
N ARG A 243 8.79 -2.37 -26.23
CA ARG A 243 8.82 -1.07 -26.93
C ARG A 243 9.62 0.03 -26.20
N HIS A 244 10.03 -0.21 -24.96
CA HIS A 244 10.84 0.73 -24.17
C HIS A 244 12.33 0.35 -24.14
N GLN A 245 12.74 -0.70 -24.86
CA GLN A 245 14.13 -1.16 -24.95
C GLN A 245 14.69 -1.11 -26.37
N GLY A 246 13.98 -0.43 -27.29
CA GLY A 246 14.44 -0.18 -28.67
C GLY A 246 14.63 1.29 -28.95
#